data_9f833989aa21d0c7592e3a84c2f15234
#
_entry.id   9f833989aa21d0c7592e3a84c2f15234
#
_cell.length_a   1.000
_cell.length_b   1.000
_cell.length_c   1.000
_cell.angle_alpha   90.00
_cell.angle_beta   90.00
_cell.angle_gamma   90.00
#
_symmetry.space_group_name_H-M   'P 1'
#
loop_
_entity.id
_entity.type
_entity.pdbx_description
1 polymer ?
#
loop_
_entity_poly.entity_id
_entity_poly.type
_entity_poly.pdbx_seq_one_letter_code
_entity_poly.pdbx_strand_id
1 'polypeptide(L)'
;MHPLSRYAFLLSGALIVATAFFFYPKWQQSNTEATISWDVSGYYLYLPATLIYRDVRQLNWWPAVDTRYHPGPGMGQAFRHASGNYVMKYPMGQALQFLPWFSVAHLLAAPLGFPADGFSAPYQAAISWGSLLVALLGLWFMRRNLLEYFSDRTTAIVLVCIVFGTNYLEYSAISGAMTHNWLFTLYSLLIFSTIRFYTRPAFKWAALIGLLVGWATLTRPTEIISAIIPLFWGLGSLADVRARLLFFKNHFSKILLAGCVAGAVMLMQAVYWK
;
A
#
# COMPACT_ATOMS: atom_id res chain seq x y z
N MET A 1 -26.77 -5.86 -14.86
CA MET A 1 -25.89 -4.68 -14.82
C MET A 1 -26.05 -4.02 -13.46
N HIS A 2 -24.98 -3.42 -12.89
CA HIS A 2 -25.00 -2.77 -11.58
C HIS A 2 -24.73 -1.25 -11.74
N PRO A 3 -25.73 -0.48 -12.22
CA PRO A 3 -25.52 0.90 -12.63
C PRO A 3 -25.29 1.86 -11.45
N LEU A 4 -26.04 1.73 -10.35
CA LEU A 4 -25.93 2.65 -9.21
C LEU A 4 -24.56 2.63 -8.57
N SER A 5 -24.04 1.45 -8.25
CA SER A 5 -22.70 1.32 -7.65
C SER A 5 -21.58 1.71 -8.63
N ARG A 6 -21.82 1.57 -9.95
CA ARG A 6 -20.90 2.07 -10.98
C ARG A 6 -20.86 3.59 -10.99
N TYR A 7 -22.01 4.25 -10.96
CA TYR A 7 -22.06 5.71 -10.87
C TYR A 7 -21.48 6.23 -9.55
N ALA A 8 -21.80 5.59 -8.43
CA ALA A 8 -21.19 5.93 -7.14
C ALA A 8 -19.66 5.83 -7.18
N PHE A 9 -19.12 4.76 -7.75
CA PHE A 9 -17.67 4.60 -7.95
C PHE A 9 -17.07 5.69 -8.86
N LEU A 10 -17.70 5.97 -10.00
CA LEU A 10 -17.19 6.96 -10.96
C LEU A 10 -17.24 8.38 -10.40
N LEU A 11 -18.35 8.76 -9.73
CA LEU A 11 -18.49 10.08 -9.12
C LEU A 11 -17.52 10.26 -7.93
N SER A 12 -17.40 9.26 -7.07
CA SER A 12 -16.44 9.29 -5.97
C SER A 12 -15.01 9.35 -6.49
N GLY A 13 -14.68 8.56 -7.51
CA GLY A 13 -13.37 8.58 -8.15
C GLY A 13 -13.07 9.92 -8.82
N ALA A 14 -14.04 10.51 -9.52
CA ALA A 14 -13.89 11.82 -10.14
C ALA A 14 -13.64 12.92 -9.09
N LEU A 15 -14.33 12.86 -7.94
CA LEU A 15 -14.10 13.81 -6.86
C LEU A 15 -12.72 13.62 -6.21
N ILE A 16 -12.29 12.38 -5.95
CA ILE A 16 -10.95 12.09 -5.45
C ILE A 16 -9.88 12.69 -6.40
N VAL A 17 -10.03 12.45 -7.71
CA VAL A 17 -9.13 13.02 -8.73
C VAL A 17 -9.19 14.54 -8.73
N ALA A 18 -10.38 15.12 -8.73
CA ALA A 18 -10.54 16.59 -8.72
C ALA A 18 -9.91 17.22 -7.47
N THR A 19 -10.08 16.60 -6.30
CA THR A 19 -9.46 17.06 -5.05
C THR A 19 -7.93 16.99 -5.16
N ALA A 20 -7.37 15.91 -5.67
CA ALA A 20 -5.93 15.72 -5.80
C ALA A 20 -5.26 16.69 -6.78
N PHE A 21 -5.96 17.07 -7.86
CA PHE A 21 -5.38 17.90 -8.92
C PHE A 21 -5.71 19.39 -8.81
N PHE A 22 -6.89 19.74 -8.29
CA PHE A 22 -7.39 21.11 -8.34
C PHE A 22 -7.57 21.75 -6.96
N PHE A 23 -7.86 20.97 -5.93
CA PHE A 23 -8.06 21.52 -4.59
C PHE A 23 -6.75 21.57 -3.80
N TYR A 24 -6.01 20.46 -3.74
CA TYR A 24 -4.73 20.40 -3.02
C TYR A 24 -3.71 19.52 -3.76
N PRO A 25 -3.07 20.03 -4.83
CA PRO A 25 -2.06 19.29 -5.59
C PRO A 25 -0.76 19.14 -4.80
N LYS A 26 -0.73 18.22 -3.84
CA LYS A 26 0.40 18.00 -2.92
C LYS A 26 1.72 17.72 -3.66
N TRP A 27 1.65 17.13 -4.85
CA TRP A 27 2.78 16.88 -5.73
C TRP A 27 3.45 18.14 -6.31
N GLN A 28 2.78 19.30 -6.24
CA GLN A 28 3.32 20.61 -6.62
C GLN A 28 3.86 21.40 -5.41
N GLN A 29 3.62 20.92 -4.20
CA GLN A 29 4.09 21.57 -2.99
C GLN A 29 5.57 21.27 -2.76
N SER A 30 6.20 22.03 -1.86
CA SER A 30 7.60 21.90 -1.48
C SER A 30 7.77 21.70 0.02
N ASN A 31 8.97 21.33 0.43
CA ASN A 31 9.34 21.12 1.82
C ASN A 31 8.42 20.11 2.52
N THR A 32 7.98 20.41 3.72
CA THR A 32 7.10 19.56 4.53
C THR A 32 5.71 19.36 3.96
N GLU A 33 5.28 20.18 2.99
CA GLU A 33 4.00 20.06 2.31
C GLU A 33 4.06 19.16 1.05
N ALA A 34 5.26 18.79 0.61
CA ALA A 34 5.45 17.92 -0.54
C ALA A 34 4.90 16.50 -0.31
N THR A 35 4.71 15.74 -1.39
CA THR A 35 4.24 14.34 -1.30
C THR A 35 5.19 13.47 -0.48
N ILE A 36 6.51 13.57 -0.78
CA ILE A 36 7.56 12.80 -0.09
C ILE A 36 8.08 13.64 1.09
N SER A 37 7.26 13.73 2.14
CA SER A 37 7.58 14.47 3.37
C SER A 37 7.11 13.70 4.60
N TRP A 38 7.55 14.10 5.77
CA TRP A 38 7.20 13.48 7.06
C TRP A 38 7.32 11.94 7.01
N ASP A 39 6.30 11.23 7.44
CA ASP A 39 6.29 9.76 7.49
C ASP A 39 6.45 9.13 6.11
N VAL A 40 5.93 9.78 5.05
CA VAL A 40 6.08 9.29 3.67
C VAL A 40 7.55 9.26 3.27
N SER A 41 8.34 10.27 3.65
CA SER A 41 9.79 10.27 3.38
C SER A 41 10.49 9.10 4.07
N GLY A 42 10.04 8.73 5.26
CA GLY A 42 10.59 7.58 6.00
C GLY A 42 10.27 6.23 5.34
N TYR A 43 9.05 6.03 4.87
CA TYR A 43 8.70 4.84 4.09
C TYR A 43 9.46 4.78 2.77
N TYR A 44 9.67 5.92 2.13
CA TYR A 44 10.30 6.06 0.82
C TYR A 44 11.82 5.89 0.86
N LEU A 45 12.46 6.20 1.98
CA LEU A 45 13.91 6.36 2.15
C LEU A 45 14.75 5.18 1.60
N TYR A 46 14.21 3.96 1.68
CA TYR A 46 14.88 2.75 1.15
C TYR A 46 15.20 2.85 -0.34
N LEU A 47 14.34 3.48 -1.14
CA LEU A 47 14.49 3.52 -2.60
C LEU A 47 15.70 4.35 -3.03
N PRO A 48 15.82 5.64 -2.69
CA PRO A 48 16.99 6.41 -3.04
C PRO A 48 18.26 5.87 -2.37
N ALA A 49 18.19 5.45 -1.09
CA ALA A 49 19.32 4.90 -0.37
C ALA A 49 19.93 3.66 -1.05
N THR A 50 19.09 2.80 -1.62
CA THR A 50 19.52 1.56 -2.27
C THR A 50 19.86 1.77 -3.75
N LEU A 51 18.98 2.46 -4.50
CA LEU A 51 19.02 2.47 -5.96
C LEU A 51 19.85 3.63 -6.54
N ILE A 52 19.89 4.77 -5.84
CA ILE A 52 20.63 5.95 -6.30
C ILE A 52 21.97 6.05 -5.57
N TYR A 53 21.91 6.17 -4.25
CA TYR A 53 23.10 6.50 -3.44
C TYR A 53 23.90 5.29 -2.99
N ARG A 54 23.31 4.08 -3.03
CA ARG A 54 23.93 2.81 -2.60
C ARG A 54 24.53 2.88 -1.19
N ASP A 55 23.90 3.70 -0.35
CA ASP A 55 24.29 3.92 1.04
C ASP A 55 23.03 3.89 1.95
N VAL A 56 22.70 2.69 2.41
CA VAL A 56 21.60 2.43 3.35
C VAL A 56 22.07 2.46 4.81
N ARG A 57 23.39 2.45 5.05
CA ARG A 57 23.97 2.30 6.38
C ARG A 57 24.36 3.62 7.00
N GLN A 58 25.04 4.49 6.25
CA GLN A 58 25.58 5.76 6.78
C GLN A 58 24.72 6.97 6.42
N LEU A 59 23.91 6.86 5.35
CA LEU A 59 23.06 7.93 4.82
C LEU A 59 23.81 9.27 4.63
N ASN A 60 25.08 9.20 4.19
CA ASN A 60 25.94 10.37 3.99
C ASN A 60 25.41 11.39 2.98
N TRP A 61 24.50 10.95 2.12
CA TRP A 61 23.84 11.75 1.11
C TRP A 61 22.65 12.57 1.68
N TRP A 62 22.12 12.18 2.83
CA TRP A 62 20.91 12.80 3.39
C TRP A 62 21.05 14.29 3.68
N PRO A 63 22.14 14.84 4.24
CA PRO A 63 22.27 16.27 4.50
C PRO A 63 22.04 17.14 3.25
N ALA A 64 22.49 16.69 2.07
CA ALA A 64 22.27 17.41 0.81
C ALA A 64 20.79 17.41 0.39
N VAL A 65 20.09 16.30 0.60
CA VAL A 65 18.65 16.19 0.36
C VAL A 65 17.87 17.03 1.35
N ASP A 66 18.21 16.95 2.63
CA ASP A 66 17.55 17.72 3.69
C ASP A 66 17.70 19.23 3.44
N THR A 67 18.91 19.70 3.12
CA THR A 67 19.16 21.10 2.78
C THR A 67 18.37 21.58 1.57
N ARG A 68 18.16 20.71 0.58
CA ARG A 68 17.51 21.10 -0.68
C ARG A 68 16.00 21.00 -0.64
N TYR A 69 15.45 19.97 0.01
CA TYR A 69 14.04 19.61 -0.08
C TYR A 69 13.29 19.76 1.25
N HIS A 70 13.97 19.83 2.37
CA HIS A 70 13.39 19.94 3.72
C HIS A 70 12.16 19.04 3.93
N PRO A 71 12.27 17.71 3.72
CA PRO A 71 11.11 16.82 3.76
C PRO A 71 10.59 16.57 5.18
N GLY A 72 11.29 17.06 6.21
CA GLY A 72 10.95 16.94 7.62
C GLY A 72 12.02 17.57 8.51
N PRO A 73 11.89 17.51 9.83
CA PRO A 73 12.86 18.05 10.76
C PRO A 73 14.11 17.13 10.84
N GLY A 74 15.11 17.38 9.99
CA GLY A 74 16.36 16.65 9.96
C GLY A 74 16.21 15.15 9.66
N MET A 75 17.08 14.31 10.24
CA MET A 75 17.06 12.84 10.05
C MET A 75 16.04 12.16 11.00
N GLY A 76 14.80 12.66 11.07
CA GLY A 76 13.75 12.09 11.92
C GLY A 76 13.20 10.74 11.45
N GLN A 77 13.60 10.25 10.26
CA GLN A 77 13.06 9.04 9.64
C GLN A 77 14.02 7.82 9.72
N ALA A 78 15.19 8.00 10.31
CA ALA A 78 16.12 6.93 10.66
C ALA A 78 16.82 7.28 11.98
N PHE A 79 17.22 6.26 12.73
CA PHE A 79 17.95 6.44 13.99
C PHE A 79 19.30 5.71 13.95
N ARG A 80 20.30 6.26 14.61
CA ARG A 80 21.63 5.65 14.68
C ARG A 80 21.62 4.52 15.71
N HIS A 81 21.91 3.32 15.25
CA HIS A 81 22.00 2.14 16.09
C HIS A 81 23.40 2.04 16.74
N ALA A 82 23.54 1.25 17.82
CA ALA A 82 24.81 1.04 18.53
C ALA A 82 25.93 0.45 17.63
N SER A 83 25.57 -0.22 16.52
CA SER A 83 26.52 -0.68 15.49
C SER A 83 27.18 0.46 14.69
N GLY A 84 26.75 1.70 14.87
CA GLY A 84 27.20 2.86 14.08
C GLY A 84 26.42 3.06 12.79
N ASN A 85 25.52 2.13 12.40
CA ASN A 85 24.68 2.24 11.22
C ASN A 85 23.36 2.95 11.53
N TYR A 86 22.78 3.59 10.52
CA TYR A 86 21.40 4.04 10.58
C TYR A 86 20.43 2.89 10.34
N VAL A 87 19.32 2.89 11.06
CA VAL A 87 18.19 1.99 10.89
C VAL A 87 16.96 2.83 10.55
N MET A 88 16.30 2.47 9.43
CA MET A 88 15.07 3.15 8.99
C MET A 88 13.96 2.95 10.03
N LYS A 89 13.23 4.01 10.34
CA LYS A 89 12.13 4.02 11.32
C LYS A 89 10.99 3.07 10.94
N TYR A 90 10.72 2.96 9.65
CA TYR A 90 9.60 2.18 9.12
C TYR A 90 10.08 0.93 8.39
N PRO A 91 9.26 -0.15 8.34
CA PRO A 91 9.54 -1.30 7.48
C PRO A 91 9.45 -0.95 5.98
N MET A 92 10.12 -1.78 5.15
CA MET A 92 10.29 -1.50 3.72
C MET A 92 9.06 -1.79 2.84
N GLY A 93 7.96 -2.32 3.39
CA GLY A 93 6.81 -2.75 2.60
C GLY A 93 6.20 -1.65 1.74
N GLN A 94 6.11 -0.42 2.28
CA GLN A 94 5.62 0.73 1.50
C GLN A 94 6.61 1.16 0.41
N ALA A 95 7.92 1.08 0.67
CA ALA A 95 8.94 1.35 -0.35
C ALA A 95 8.78 0.42 -1.56
N LEU A 96 8.55 -0.87 -1.32
CA LEU A 96 8.32 -1.83 -2.40
C LEU A 96 7.06 -1.51 -3.22
N GLN A 97 6.01 -0.97 -2.58
CA GLN A 97 4.81 -0.51 -3.28
C GLN A 97 5.08 0.76 -4.10
N PHE A 98 5.98 1.61 -3.64
CA PHE A 98 6.42 2.79 -4.38
C PHE A 98 7.39 2.49 -5.53
N LEU A 99 8.07 1.35 -5.51
CA LEU A 99 9.14 1.01 -6.45
C LEU A 99 8.76 1.19 -7.94
N PRO A 100 7.60 0.76 -8.44
CA PRO A 100 7.25 0.97 -9.85
C PRO A 100 7.16 2.47 -10.21
N TRP A 101 6.57 3.28 -9.35
CA TRP A 101 6.39 4.71 -9.53
C TRP A 101 7.72 5.45 -9.43
N PHE A 102 8.55 5.09 -8.45
CA PHE A 102 9.91 5.57 -8.32
C PHE A 102 10.72 5.28 -9.58
N SER A 103 10.65 4.06 -10.11
CA SER A 103 11.41 3.66 -11.29
C SER A 103 11.03 4.48 -12.52
N VAL A 104 9.73 4.73 -12.72
CA VAL A 104 9.24 5.61 -13.80
C VAL A 104 9.77 7.03 -13.62
N ALA A 105 9.68 7.58 -12.41
CA ALA A 105 10.19 8.91 -12.11
C ALA A 105 11.72 9.01 -12.34
N HIS A 106 12.46 7.99 -11.93
CA HIS A 106 13.92 7.97 -12.07
C HIS A 106 14.36 7.94 -13.53
N LEU A 107 13.67 7.17 -14.36
CA LEU A 107 13.94 7.12 -15.81
C LEU A 107 13.59 8.44 -16.51
N LEU A 108 12.59 9.17 -16.02
CA LEU A 108 12.10 10.40 -16.64
C LEU A 108 12.76 11.67 -16.08
N ALA A 109 13.33 11.66 -14.89
CA ALA A 109 13.83 12.87 -14.23
C ALA A 109 14.88 13.59 -15.09
N ALA A 110 15.98 12.94 -15.47
CA ALA A 110 17.04 13.55 -16.26
C ALA A 110 16.59 13.99 -17.66
N PRO A 111 15.83 13.19 -18.45
CA PRO A 111 15.25 13.62 -19.71
C PRO A 111 14.34 14.86 -19.61
N LEU A 112 13.66 15.04 -18.47
CA LEU A 112 12.80 16.21 -18.22
C LEU A 112 13.57 17.41 -17.64
N GLY A 113 14.89 17.32 -17.50
CA GLY A 113 15.73 18.40 -16.97
C GLY A 113 15.74 18.52 -15.45
N PHE A 114 15.27 17.49 -14.74
CA PHE A 114 15.28 17.46 -13.27
C PHE A 114 16.41 16.59 -12.72
N PRO A 115 16.90 16.88 -11.51
CA PRO A 115 17.85 16.01 -10.83
C PRO A 115 17.29 14.60 -10.61
N ALA A 116 18.08 13.59 -10.94
CA ALA A 116 17.72 12.19 -10.70
C ALA A 116 18.14 11.75 -9.27
N ASP A 117 17.76 12.55 -8.27
CA ASP A 117 18.18 12.45 -6.86
C ASP A 117 17.17 11.76 -5.94
N GLY A 118 16.02 11.36 -6.47
CA GLY A 118 14.97 10.69 -5.71
C GLY A 118 13.91 11.62 -5.10
N PHE A 119 14.10 12.95 -5.10
CA PHE A 119 13.22 13.89 -4.40
C PHE A 119 12.70 15.02 -5.28
N SER A 120 13.23 15.21 -6.47
CA SER A 120 12.81 16.24 -7.41
C SER A 120 11.35 16.06 -7.88
N ALA A 121 10.79 17.06 -8.55
CA ALA A 121 9.36 17.11 -8.92
C ALA A 121 8.82 15.86 -9.61
N PRO A 122 9.52 15.17 -10.54
CA PRO A 122 9.03 13.93 -11.13
C PRO A 122 8.75 12.83 -10.10
N TYR A 123 9.55 12.72 -9.04
CA TYR A 123 9.31 11.72 -7.99
C TYR A 123 8.10 12.10 -7.13
N GLN A 124 7.96 13.37 -6.77
CA GLN A 124 6.79 13.87 -6.04
C GLN A 124 5.49 13.55 -6.81
N ALA A 125 5.47 13.83 -8.10
CA ALA A 125 4.33 13.58 -8.97
C ALA A 125 4.05 12.07 -9.12
N ALA A 126 5.07 11.25 -9.41
CA ALA A 126 4.89 9.82 -9.63
C ALA A 126 4.36 9.10 -8.38
N ILE A 127 4.89 9.42 -7.20
CA ILE A 127 4.40 8.83 -5.94
C ILE A 127 2.97 9.29 -5.65
N SER A 128 2.64 10.56 -5.84
CA SER A 128 1.29 11.09 -5.64
C SER A 128 0.28 10.45 -6.59
N TRP A 129 0.58 10.44 -7.88
CA TRP A 129 -0.33 9.90 -8.91
C TRP A 129 -0.44 8.39 -8.83
N GLY A 130 0.66 7.69 -8.51
CA GLY A 130 0.64 6.26 -8.24
C GLY A 130 -0.25 5.92 -7.05
N SER A 131 -0.18 6.68 -5.99
CA SER A 131 -1.04 6.53 -4.81
C SER A 131 -2.51 6.74 -5.14
N LEU A 132 -2.81 7.73 -5.99
CA LEU A 132 -4.16 7.99 -6.48
C LEU A 132 -4.72 6.81 -7.29
N LEU A 133 -3.93 6.25 -8.19
CA LEU A 133 -4.33 5.06 -8.97
C LEU A 133 -4.57 3.85 -8.07
N VAL A 134 -3.73 3.66 -7.04
CA VAL A 134 -3.91 2.59 -6.06
C VAL A 134 -5.19 2.79 -5.23
N ALA A 135 -5.53 4.03 -4.86
CA ALA A 135 -6.81 4.33 -4.19
C ALA A 135 -8.01 3.92 -5.05
N LEU A 136 -8.02 4.34 -6.30
CA LEU A 136 -9.10 4.01 -7.23
C LEU A 136 -9.22 2.49 -7.44
N LEU A 137 -8.09 1.78 -7.51
CA LEU A 137 -8.05 0.33 -7.61
C LEU A 137 -8.65 -0.34 -6.36
N GLY A 138 -8.29 0.15 -5.17
CA GLY A 138 -8.84 -0.33 -3.89
C GLY A 138 -10.35 -0.14 -3.82
N LEU A 139 -10.85 1.03 -4.19
CA LEU A 139 -12.29 1.33 -4.21
C LEU A 139 -13.03 0.45 -5.24
N TRP A 140 -12.40 0.17 -6.39
CA TRP A 140 -12.96 -0.74 -7.41
C TRP A 140 -13.06 -2.19 -6.90
N PHE A 141 -12.02 -2.72 -6.23
CA PHE A 141 -12.08 -4.05 -5.63
C PHE A 141 -13.07 -4.10 -4.47
N MET A 142 -13.17 -3.06 -3.65
CA MET A 142 -14.18 -2.95 -2.60
C MET A 142 -15.59 -3.04 -3.20
N ARG A 143 -15.88 -2.29 -4.26
CA ARG A 143 -17.14 -2.41 -4.99
C ARG A 143 -17.40 -3.85 -5.45
N ARG A 144 -16.41 -4.53 -6.02
CA ARG A 144 -16.56 -5.92 -6.48
C ARG A 144 -16.86 -6.88 -5.34
N ASN A 145 -16.20 -6.71 -4.22
CA ASN A 145 -16.42 -7.53 -3.03
C ASN A 145 -17.84 -7.36 -2.47
N LEU A 146 -18.30 -6.12 -2.39
CA LEU A 146 -19.65 -5.82 -1.90
C LEU A 146 -20.74 -6.42 -2.81
N LEU A 147 -20.56 -6.38 -4.12
CA LEU A 147 -21.53 -6.93 -5.08
C LEU A 147 -21.64 -8.47 -5.02
N GLU A 148 -20.73 -9.18 -4.40
CA GLU A 148 -20.87 -10.64 -4.18
C GLU A 148 -21.94 -10.95 -3.10
N TYR A 149 -22.23 -10.00 -2.18
CA TYR A 149 -23.10 -10.24 -1.02
C TYR A 149 -24.27 -9.26 -0.90
N PHE A 150 -24.18 -8.08 -1.52
CA PHE A 150 -25.13 -6.99 -1.34
C PHE A 150 -25.72 -6.51 -2.66
N SER A 151 -26.91 -5.89 -2.56
CA SER A 151 -27.56 -5.27 -3.71
C SER A 151 -26.74 -4.13 -4.29
N ASP A 152 -26.99 -3.79 -5.55
CA ASP A 152 -26.35 -2.64 -6.22
C ASP A 152 -26.58 -1.32 -5.49
N ARG A 153 -27.81 -1.12 -4.95
CA ARG A 153 -28.16 0.07 -4.15
C ARG A 153 -27.37 0.13 -2.84
N THR A 154 -27.29 -0.98 -2.10
CA THR A 154 -26.53 -1.06 -0.85
C THR A 154 -25.05 -0.80 -1.11
N THR A 155 -24.50 -1.43 -2.16
CA THR A 155 -23.10 -1.22 -2.57
C THR A 155 -22.84 0.25 -2.91
N ALA A 156 -23.75 0.91 -3.63
CA ALA A 156 -23.60 2.34 -3.96
C ALA A 156 -23.54 3.20 -2.71
N ILE A 157 -24.46 2.97 -1.76
CA ILE A 157 -24.51 3.71 -0.48
C ILE A 157 -23.22 3.50 0.31
N VAL A 158 -22.76 2.25 0.45
CA VAL A 158 -21.53 1.93 1.19
C VAL A 158 -20.30 2.62 0.57
N LEU A 159 -20.16 2.64 -0.76
CA LEU A 159 -19.06 3.34 -1.42
C LEU A 159 -19.06 4.84 -1.12
N VAL A 160 -20.24 5.47 -1.18
CA VAL A 160 -20.39 6.89 -0.83
C VAL A 160 -20.04 7.11 0.65
N CYS A 161 -20.52 6.25 1.56
CA CYS A 161 -20.17 6.33 2.98
C CYS A 161 -18.68 6.15 3.24
N ILE A 162 -18.01 5.25 2.54
CA ILE A 162 -16.54 5.07 2.65
C ILE A 162 -15.84 6.37 2.27
N VAL A 163 -16.18 6.95 1.12
CA VAL A 163 -15.44 8.11 0.58
C VAL A 163 -15.75 9.38 1.37
N PHE A 164 -17.00 9.63 1.74
CA PHE A 164 -17.42 10.89 2.37
C PHE A 164 -17.69 10.79 3.87
N GLY A 165 -17.96 9.60 4.38
CA GLY A 165 -18.26 9.35 5.80
C GLY A 165 -17.05 8.90 6.62
N THR A 166 -15.89 8.73 5.98
CA THR A 166 -14.63 8.38 6.65
C THR A 166 -13.50 9.29 6.17
N ASN A 167 -12.29 9.08 6.69
CA ASN A 167 -11.09 9.78 6.24
C ASN A 167 -10.54 9.26 4.89
N TYR A 168 -11.30 8.44 4.15
CA TYR A 168 -10.83 7.86 2.90
C TYR A 168 -10.55 8.92 1.83
N LEU A 169 -11.39 9.97 1.72
CA LEU A 169 -11.16 11.06 0.77
C LEU A 169 -9.82 11.76 1.03
N GLU A 170 -9.51 12.04 2.27
CA GLU A 170 -8.24 12.66 2.66
C GLU A 170 -7.06 11.75 2.30
N TYR A 171 -7.09 10.48 2.72
CA TYR A 171 -6.01 9.53 2.46
C TYR A 171 -5.95 9.00 1.01
N SER A 172 -6.91 9.29 0.16
CA SER A 172 -6.84 8.94 -1.26
C SER A 172 -6.43 10.13 -2.14
N ALA A 173 -6.88 11.34 -1.80
CA ALA A 173 -6.70 12.53 -2.64
C ALA A 173 -5.54 13.43 -2.20
N ILE A 174 -5.34 13.62 -0.88
CA ILE A 174 -4.37 14.57 -0.32
C ILE A 174 -3.14 13.83 0.21
N SER A 175 -3.34 12.99 1.23
CA SER A 175 -2.28 12.21 1.88
C SER A 175 -2.14 10.80 1.29
N GLY A 176 -2.36 10.65 -0.01
CA GLY A 176 -2.43 9.37 -0.71
C GLY A 176 -1.18 8.49 -0.60
N ALA A 177 -0.01 9.09 -0.41
CA ALA A 177 1.25 8.36 -0.21
C ALA A 177 1.40 7.76 1.20
N MET A 178 0.52 8.09 2.15
CA MET A 178 0.49 7.42 3.45
C MET A 178 0.03 5.97 3.31
N THR A 179 0.44 5.12 4.23
CA THR A 179 0.15 3.68 4.19
C THR A 179 -1.34 3.32 4.23
N HIS A 180 -2.20 4.21 4.72
CA HIS A 180 -3.64 3.96 4.91
C HIS A 180 -4.35 3.59 3.60
N ASN A 181 -4.17 4.38 2.56
CA ASN A 181 -4.71 4.14 1.22
C ASN A 181 -4.21 2.81 0.63
N TRP A 182 -2.92 2.55 0.74
CA TRP A 182 -2.27 1.36 0.21
C TRP A 182 -2.74 0.09 0.94
N LEU A 183 -2.84 0.16 2.27
CA LEU A 183 -3.40 -0.94 3.08
C LEU A 183 -4.87 -1.19 2.75
N PHE A 184 -5.70 -0.15 2.58
CA PHE A 184 -7.09 -0.32 2.13
C PHE A 184 -7.17 -1.13 0.83
N THR A 185 -6.27 -0.86 -0.11
CA THR A 185 -6.20 -1.59 -1.39
C THR A 185 -5.74 -3.03 -1.19
N LEU A 186 -4.70 -3.27 -0.37
CA LEU A 186 -4.26 -4.62 -0.04
C LEU A 186 -5.38 -5.43 0.64
N TYR A 187 -6.13 -4.83 1.58
CA TYR A 187 -7.27 -5.48 2.23
C TYR A 187 -8.41 -5.76 1.25
N SER A 188 -8.72 -4.83 0.35
CA SER A 188 -9.74 -5.03 -0.68
C SER A 188 -9.38 -6.18 -1.62
N LEU A 189 -8.12 -6.30 -2.01
CA LEU A 189 -7.57 -7.41 -2.79
C LEU A 189 -7.54 -8.72 -2.00
N LEU A 190 -7.21 -8.66 -0.71
CA LEU A 190 -7.19 -9.83 0.18
C LEU A 190 -8.59 -10.43 0.32
N ILE A 191 -9.60 -9.61 0.55
CA ILE A 191 -11.00 -10.04 0.59
C ILE A 191 -11.39 -10.67 -0.75
N PHE A 192 -11.11 -10.00 -1.87
CA PHE A 192 -11.38 -10.54 -3.21
C PHE A 192 -10.73 -11.91 -3.42
N SER A 193 -9.46 -12.04 -3.09
CA SER A 193 -8.69 -13.27 -3.25
C SER A 193 -9.21 -14.39 -2.35
N THR A 194 -9.64 -14.03 -1.14
CA THR A 194 -10.25 -14.95 -0.17
C THR A 194 -11.58 -15.49 -0.70
N ILE A 195 -12.46 -14.64 -1.19
CA ILE A 195 -13.72 -15.06 -1.84
C ILE A 195 -13.44 -16.04 -2.97
N ARG A 196 -12.49 -15.70 -3.85
CA ARG A 196 -12.14 -16.57 -4.99
C ARG A 196 -11.52 -17.90 -4.55
N PHE A 197 -10.69 -17.88 -3.50
CA PHE A 197 -10.07 -19.09 -2.96
C PHE A 197 -11.11 -20.05 -2.39
N TYR A 198 -12.10 -19.58 -1.65
CA TYR A 198 -13.15 -20.43 -1.10
C TYR A 198 -14.17 -20.89 -2.14
N THR A 199 -14.37 -20.12 -3.22
CA THR A 199 -15.25 -20.53 -4.32
C THR A 199 -14.57 -21.57 -5.22
N ARG A 200 -13.29 -21.38 -5.56
CA ARG A 200 -12.50 -22.25 -6.44
C ARG A 200 -11.06 -22.31 -5.97
N PRO A 201 -10.73 -23.25 -5.07
CA PRO A 201 -9.40 -23.37 -4.47
C PRO A 201 -8.31 -23.62 -5.52
N ALA A 202 -7.48 -22.62 -5.78
CA ALA A 202 -6.37 -22.71 -6.71
C ALA A 202 -5.08 -22.12 -6.11
N PHE A 203 -3.93 -22.63 -6.52
CA PHE A 203 -2.62 -22.19 -6.07
C PHE A 203 -2.39 -20.67 -6.25
N LYS A 204 -2.88 -20.08 -7.36
CA LYS A 204 -2.78 -18.64 -7.61
C LYS A 204 -3.44 -17.79 -6.53
N TRP A 205 -4.61 -18.20 -6.04
CA TRP A 205 -5.32 -17.46 -4.99
C TRP A 205 -4.64 -17.64 -3.63
N ALA A 206 -4.14 -18.84 -3.34
CA ALA A 206 -3.35 -19.10 -2.14
C ALA A 206 -2.06 -18.26 -2.12
N ALA A 207 -1.31 -18.26 -3.22
CA ALA A 207 -0.10 -17.44 -3.35
C ALA A 207 -0.41 -15.94 -3.22
N LEU A 208 -1.51 -15.46 -3.84
CA LEU A 208 -1.91 -14.05 -3.74
C LEU A 208 -2.34 -13.68 -2.32
N ILE A 209 -3.07 -14.55 -1.60
CA ILE A 209 -3.40 -14.35 -0.18
C ILE A 209 -2.11 -14.24 0.65
N GLY A 210 -1.17 -15.17 0.46
CA GLY A 210 0.12 -15.12 1.15
C GLY A 210 0.90 -13.85 0.86
N LEU A 211 0.96 -13.44 -0.42
CA LEU A 211 1.60 -12.19 -0.84
C LEU A 211 0.97 -10.98 -0.17
N LEU A 212 -0.35 -10.87 -0.17
CA LEU A 212 -1.07 -9.71 0.38
C LEU A 212 -0.96 -9.63 1.90
N VAL A 213 -1.07 -10.75 2.62
CA VAL A 213 -0.84 -10.80 4.08
C VAL A 213 0.61 -10.46 4.41
N GLY A 214 1.57 -11.06 3.71
CA GLY A 214 2.99 -10.77 3.90
C GLY A 214 3.32 -9.32 3.62
N TRP A 215 2.76 -8.75 2.56
CA TRP A 215 3.01 -7.35 2.17
C TRP A 215 2.36 -6.35 3.12
N ALA A 216 1.13 -6.61 3.56
CA ALA A 216 0.48 -5.79 4.59
C ALA A 216 1.33 -5.79 5.87
N THR A 217 1.77 -6.98 6.33
CA THR A 217 2.65 -7.13 7.51
C THR A 217 4.00 -6.44 7.32
N LEU A 218 4.60 -6.54 6.12
CA LEU A 218 5.85 -5.86 5.79
C LEU A 218 5.67 -4.33 5.72
N THR A 219 4.46 -3.84 5.42
CA THR A 219 4.14 -2.40 5.44
C THR A 219 3.98 -1.89 6.88
N ARG A 220 3.24 -2.64 7.70
CA ARG A 220 3.09 -2.42 9.15
C ARG A 220 3.04 -3.78 9.86
N PRO A 221 3.93 -4.07 10.81
CA PRO A 221 3.96 -5.39 11.46
C PRO A 221 2.66 -5.80 12.14
N THR A 222 1.86 -4.84 12.63
CA THR A 222 0.54 -5.07 13.21
C THR A 222 -0.47 -5.65 12.23
N GLU A 223 -0.25 -5.47 10.92
CA GLU A 223 -1.15 -5.96 9.87
C GLU A 223 -1.05 -7.48 9.66
N ILE A 224 -0.23 -8.19 10.44
CA ILE A 224 -0.30 -9.66 10.51
C ILE A 224 -1.72 -10.13 10.88
N ILE A 225 -2.49 -9.29 11.57
CA ILE A 225 -3.91 -9.52 11.90
C ILE A 225 -4.77 -9.72 10.64
N SER A 226 -4.35 -9.23 9.48
CA SER A 226 -5.06 -9.42 8.20
C SER A 226 -5.23 -10.90 7.84
N ALA A 227 -4.36 -11.79 8.37
CA ALA A 227 -4.48 -13.24 8.21
C ALA A 227 -5.79 -13.81 8.79
N ILE A 228 -6.40 -13.12 9.74
CA ILE A 228 -7.71 -13.51 10.31
C ILE A 228 -8.78 -13.54 9.20
N ILE A 229 -8.71 -12.66 8.21
CA ILE A 229 -9.69 -12.61 7.10
C ILE A 229 -9.78 -13.96 6.39
N PRO A 230 -8.73 -14.48 5.73
CA PRO A 230 -8.81 -15.75 5.05
C PRO A 230 -8.97 -16.95 5.99
N LEU A 231 -8.48 -16.89 7.24
CA LEU A 231 -8.59 -18.01 8.16
C LEU A 231 -10.03 -18.21 8.68
N PHE A 232 -10.73 -17.12 8.96
CA PHE A 232 -12.06 -17.15 9.58
C PHE A 232 -13.20 -16.78 8.61
N TRP A 233 -12.92 -16.68 7.32
CA TRP A 233 -13.90 -16.29 6.31
C TRP A 233 -15.15 -17.17 6.34
N GLY A 234 -16.33 -16.57 6.57
CA GLY A 234 -17.62 -17.25 6.53
C GLY A 234 -17.89 -18.22 7.68
N LEU A 235 -17.15 -18.13 8.80
CA LEU A 235 -17.46 -18.90 10.00
C LEU A 235 -18.57 -18.22 10.80
N GLY A 236 -19.72 -18.88 10.93
CA GLY A 236 -20.86 -18.42 11.73
C GLY A 236 -21.26 -19.38 12.86
N SER A 237 -20.73 -20.63 12.85
CA SER A 237 -21.09 -21.66 13.80
C SER A 237 -19.94 -22.61 14.11
N LEU A 238 -20.07 -23.42 15.17
CA LEU A 238 -19.10 -24.50 15.48
C LEU A 238 -19.05 -25.57 14.40
N ALA A 239 -20.15 -25.81 13.67
CA ALA A 239 -20.17 -26.74 12.55
C ALA A 239 -19.26 -26.24 11.40
N ASP A 240 -19.25 -24.92 11.15
CA ASP A 240 -18.39 -24.30 10.14
C ASP A 240 -16.90 -24.45 10.48
N VAL A 241 -16.55 -24.46 11.77
CA VAL A 241 -15.16 -24.70 12.21
C VAL A 241 -14.68 -26.09 11.80
N ARG A 242 -15.51 -27.13 12.01
CA ARG A 242 -15.15 -28.48 11.56
C ARG A 242 -15.01 -28.58 10.04
N ALA A 243 -15.95 -27.99 9.31
CA ALA A 243 -15.88 -27.92 7.85
C ALA A 243 -14.62 -27.20 7.38
N ARG A 244 -14.22 -26.11 8.08
CA ARG A 244 -13.01 -25.35 7.79
C ARG A 244 -11.73 -26.17 8.02
N LEU A 245 -11.64 -26.93 9.11
CA LEU A 245 -10.51 -27.81 9.38
C LEU A 245 -10.36 -28.90 8.31
N LEU A 246 -11.47 -29.49 7.86
CA LEU A 246 -11.48 -30.44 6.74
C LEU A 246 -11.05 -29.78 5.43
N PHE A 247 -11.55 -28.58 5.15
CA PHE A 247 -11.14 -27.79 3.98
C PHE A 247 -9.63 -27.53 3.99
N PHE A 248 -9.06 -27.14 5.12
CA PHE A 248 -7.62 -26.91 5.26
C PHE A 248 -6.82 -28.20 5.07
N LYS A 249 -7.27 -29.31 5.64
CA LYS A 249 -6.65 -30.61 5.41
C LYS A 249 -6.66 -30.99 3.92
N ASN A 250 -7.79 -30.85 3.23
CA ASN A 250 -7.94 -31.19 1.82
C ASN A 250 -7.14 -30.27 0.89
N HIS A 251 -6.82 -29.04 1.33
CA HIS A 251 -6.08 -28.06 0.56
C HIS A 251 -4.75 -27.67 1.21
N PHE A 252 -4.16 -28.56 2.01
CA PHE A 252 -2.97 -28.30 2.84
C PHE A 252 -1.81 -27.70 2.03
N SER A 253 -1.51 -28.24 0.85
CA SER A 253 -0.43 -27.72 -0.01
C SER A 253 -0.64 -26.26 -0.43
N LYS A 254 -1.89 -25.82 -0.64
CA LYS A 254 -2.22 -24.45 -0.99
C LYS A 254 -2.10 -23.51 0.23
N ILE A 255 -2.53 -23.99 1.41
CA ILE A 255 -2.38 -23.25 2.67
C ILE A 255 -0.89 -23.08 3.02
N LEU A 256 -0.12 -24.16 2.87
CA LEU A 256 1.33 -24.13 3.07
C LEU A 256 1.99 -23.13 2.12
N LEU A 257 1.62 -23.12 0.83
CA LEU A 257 2.12 -22.15 -0.12
C LEU A 257 1.82 -20.72 0.32
N ALA A 258 0.59 -20.42 0.77
CA ALA A 258 0.23 -19.09 1.28
C ALA A 258 1.13 -18.69 2.46
N GLY A 259 1.35 -19.58 3.42
CA GLY A 259 2.25 -19.35 4.55
C GLY A 259 3.70 -19.12 4.13
N CYS A 260 4.22 -19.93 3.21
CA CYS A 260 5.58 -19.78 2.69
C CYS A 260 5.77 -18.46 1.94
N VAL A 261 4.81 -18.06 1.11
CA VAL A 261 4.87 -16.78 0.39
C VAL A 261 4.83 -15.62 1.37
N ALA A 262 3.92 -15.64 2.35
CA ALA A 262 3.85 -14.59 3.37
C ALA A 262 5.17 -14.49 4.16
N GLY A 263 5.71 -15.63 4.60
CA GLY A 263 6.99 -15.71 5.30
C GLY A 263 8.15 -15.17 4.46
N ALA A 264 8.23 -15.52 3.18
CA ALA A 264 9.27 -15.06 2.27
C ALA A 264 9.25 -13.53 2.11
N VAL A 265 8.06 -12.92 2.00
CA VAL A 265 7.91 -11.46 1.94
C VAL A 265 8.36 -10.79 3.24
N MET A 266 7.96 -11.33 4.40
CA MET A 266 8.35 -10.77 5.70
C MET A 266 9.86 -10.91 5.97
N LEU A 267 10.49 -11.98 5.49
CA LEU A 267 11.93 -12.20 5.64
C LEU A 267 12.79 -11.10 5.01
N MET A 268 12.28 -10.36 4.02
CA MET A 268 13.02 -9.25 3.39
C MET A 268 13.43 -8.20 4.44
N GLN A 269 12.55 -7.88 5.40
CA GLN A 269 12.87 -6.95 6.48
C GLN A 269 13.86 -7.55 7.48
N ALA A 270 13.74 -8.83 7.81
CA ALA A 270 14.64 -9.51 8.72
C ALA A 270 16.08 -9.55 8.15
N VAL A 271 16.22 -9.73 6.84
CA VAL A 271 17.53 -9.65 6.14
C VAL A 271 18.14 -8.24 6.23
N TYR A 272 17.31 -7.20 6.11
CA TYR A 272 17.79 -5.82 6.27
C TYR A 272 18.25 -5.52 7.71
N TRP A 273 17.58 -6.07 8.72
CA TRP A 273 17.95 -5.84 10.12
C TRP A 273 19.19 -6.61 10.59
N LYS A 274 19.66 -7.60 9.83
CA LYS A 274 20.88 -8.37 10.11
C LYS A 274 22.14 -7.63 9.61
#